data_499e2644f408e6a9a4a7561d08772843
#
_entry.id   499e2644f408e6a9a4a7561d08772843
#
_cell.length_a   1.000
_cell.length_b   1.000
_cell.length_c   1.000
_cell.angle_alpha   90.00
_cell.angle_beta   90.00
_cell.angle_gamma   90.00
#
_symmetry.space_group_name_H-M   'P 1'
#
loop_
_entity.id
_entity.type
_entity.pdbx_description
1 polymer ?
#
loop_
_entity_poly.entity_id
_entity_poly.type
_entity_poly.pdbx_seq_one_letter_code
_entity_poly.pdbx_strand_id
1 'polypeptide(L)' 'KETETEKRIEELETRDSEIDEEMSKPEVATNVAECVKLSKEKAEIAAELEELYEKWEELAE' A
#
# COMPACT_ATOMS: atom_id res chain seq x y z
N LYS A 1 13.19 -12.00 14.71
CA LYS A 1 12.24 -11.10 15.36
C LYS A 1 11.79 -10.01 14.43
N GLU A 2 10.48 -9.83 14.35
CA GLU A 2 9.93 -8.79 13.49
C GLU A 2 10.03 -7.43 14.16
N THR A 3 10.43 -6.45 13.38
CA THR A 3 10.47 -5.08 13.87
C THR A 3 9.14 -4.40 13.53
N GLU A 4 8.88 -3.26 14.18
CA GLU A 4 7.68 -2.49 13.89
C GLU A 4 7.65 -2.04 12.44
N THR A 5 8.83 -1.73 11.90
CA THR A 5 8.96 -1.32 10.50
C THR A 5 8.52 -2.43 9.56
N GLU A 6 9.00 -3.65 9.82
CA GLU A 6 8.62 -4.80 9.01
C GLU A 6 7.12 -5.07 9.06
N LYS A 7 6.56 -4.96 10.25
CA LYS A 7 5.13 -5.16 10.46
C LYS A 7 4.31 -4.14 9.66
N ARG A 8 4.76 -2.89 9.69
CA ARG A 8 4.09 -1.82 8.98
C ARG A 8 4.17 -2.03 7.47
N ILE A 9 5.32 -2.47 6.99
CA ILE A 9 5.51 -2.76 5.57
C ILE A 9 4.52 -3.85 5.13
N GLU A 10 4.41 -4.91 5.93
CA GLU A 10 3.50 -6.01 5.65
C GLU A 10 2.05 -5.53 5.55
N GLU A 11 1.65 -4.72 6.51
CA GLU A 11 0.29 -4.17 6.54
C GLU A 11 -0.01 -3.34 5.30
N LEU A 12 0.94 -2.49 4.92
CA LEU A 12 0.77 -1.63 3.75
C LEU A 12 0.74 -2.43 2.46
N GLU A 13 1.59 -3.43 2.35
CA GLU A 13 1.61 -4.30 1.18
C GLU A 13 0.31 -5.06 1.03
N THR A 14 -0.23 -5.53 2.16
CA THR A 14 -1.52 -6.22 2.16
C THR A 14 -2.62 -5.28 1.70
N ARG A 15 -2.62 -4.06 2.22
CA ARG A 15 -3.63 -3.07 1.83
C ARG A 15 -3.52 -2.72 0.35
N ASP A 16 -2.29 -2.56 -0.13
CA ASP A 16 -2.05 -2.28 -1.54
C ASP A 16 -2.64 -3.38 -2.43
N SER A 17 -2.41 -4.62 -2.03
CA SER A 17 -2.94 -5.78 -2.74
C SER A 17 -4.47 -5.77 -2.77
N GLU A 18 -5.08 -5.44 -1.64
CA GLU A 18 -6.54 -5.34 -1.53
C GLU A 18 -7.09 -4.27 -2.46
N ILE A 19 -6.41 -3.15 -2.54
CA ILE A 19 -6.81 -2.06 -3.43
C ILE A 19 -6.77 -2.52 -4.89
N ASP A 20 -5.70 -3.22 -5.26
CA ASP A 20 -5.56 -3.76 -6.62
C ASP A 20 -6.71 -4.70 -6.95
N GLU A 21 -7.07 -5.55 -6.02
CA GLU A 21 -8.18 -6.49 -6.20
C GLU A 21 -9.49 -5.75 -6.41
N GLU A 22 -9.73 -4.74 -5.60
CA GLU A 22 -10.95 -3.94 -5.71
C GLU A 22 -11.02 -3.19 -7.03
N MET A 23 -9.90 -2.65 -7.46
CA MET A 23 -9.85 -1.91 -8.73
C MET A 23 -10.08 -2.81 -9.94
N SER A 24 -9.86 -4.10 -9.80
CA SER A 24 -10.10 -5.05 -10.89
C SER A 24 -11.55 -5.49 -10.98
N LYS A 25 -12.35 -5.17 -9.97
CA LYS A 25 -13.78 -5.50 -10.00
C LYS A 25 -14.53 -4.57 -10.96
N PRO A 26 -15.43 -5.12 -11.78
CA PRO A 26 -16.19 -4.29 -12.74
C PRO A 26 -16.99 -3.17 -12.06
N GLU A 27 -17.54 -3.45 -10.90
CA GLU A 27 -18.32 -2.48 -10.13
C GLU A 27 -17.49 -1.26 -9.76
N VAL A 28 -16.25 -1.49 -9.36
CA VAL A 28 -15.33 -0.42 -8.97
C VAL A 28 -14.74 0.24 -10.21
N ALA A 29 -14.40 -0.57 -11.21
CA ALA A 29 -13.79 -0.08 -12.45
C ALA A 29 -14.68 0.93 -13.16
N THR A 30 -16.00 0.77 -13.06
CA THR A 30 -16.94 1.69 -13.67
C THR A 30 -17.31 2.86 -12.77
N ASN A 31 -16.87 2.83 -11.54
CA ASN A 31 -17.13 3.90 -10.56
C ASN A 31 -15.93 4.84 -10.49
N VAL A 32 -16.01 5.97 -11.18
CA VAL A 32 -14.90 6.93 -11.25
C VAL A 32 -14.50 7.43 -9.87
N ALA A 33 -15.48 7.73 -9.03
CA ALA A 33 -15.22 8.25 -7.69
C ALA A 33 -14.42 7.24 -6.85
N GLU A 34 -14.79 5.97 -6.93
CA GLU A 34 -14.08 4.91 -6.22
C GLU A 34 -12.67 4.72 -6.76
N CYS A 35 -12.53 4.76 -8.08
CA CYS A 35 -11.21 4.63 -8.71
C CYS A 35 -10.26 5.73 -8.25
N VAL A 36 -10.74 6.95 -8.21
CA VAL A 36 -9.94 8.10 -7.76
C VAL A 36 -9.53 7.91 -6.30
N LYS A 37 -10.48 7.51 -5.48
CA LYS A 37 -10.24 7.29 -4.05
C LYS A 37 -9.19 6.23 -3.81
N LEU A 38 -9.33 5.09 -4.48
CA LEU A 38 -8.38 3.98 -4.34
C LEU A 38 -7.01 4.32 -4.90
N SER A 39 -6.97 5.03 -6.02
CA SER A 39 -5.72 5.49 -6.61
C SER A 39 -4.95 6.39 -5.65
N LYS A 40 -5.67 7.28 -5.00
CA LYS A 40 -5.08 8.20 -4.04
C LYS A 40 -4.50 7.45 -2.85
N GLU A 41 -5.27 6.50 -2.33
CA GLU A 41 -4.84 5.68 -1.21
C GLU A 41 -3.60 4.87 -1.59
N LYS A 42 -3.61 4.30 -2.78
CA LYS A 42 -2.49 3.53 -3.29
C LYS A 42 -1.22 4.37 -3.37
N ALA A 43 -1.36 5.61 -3.84
CA ALA A 43 -0.22 6.52 -3.94
C ALA A 43 0.37 6.85 -2.57
N GLU A 44 -0.50 7.03 -1.58
CA GLU A 44 -0.07 7.28 -0.21
C GLU A 44 0.66 6.09 0.37
N ILE A 45 0.13 4.91 0.12
CA ILE A 45 0.76 3.66 0.58
C ILE A 45 2.14 3.50 -0.06
N ALA A 46 2.24 3.76 -1.35
CA ALA A 46 3.50 3.66 -2.07
C ALA A 46 4.56 4.59 -1.49
N ALA A 47 4.17 5.82 -1.19
CA ALA A 47 5.07 6.81 -0.61
C ALA A 47 5.55 6.37 0.77
N GLU A 48 4.63 5.86 1.58
CA GLU A 48 4.96 5.39 2.92
C GLU A 48 5.86 4.16 2.86
N LEU A 49 5.59 3.25 1.93
CA LEU A 49 6.43 2.06 1.75
C LEU A 49 7.85 2.43 1.39
N GLU A 50 8.02 3.42 0.52
CA GLU A 50 9.35 3.89 0.15
C GLU A 50 10.14 4.34 1.36
N GLU A 51 9.49 5.13 2.22
CA GLU A 51 10.13 5.61 3.45
C GLU A 51 10.48 4.47 4.38
N LEU A 52 9.57 3.52 4.50
CA LEU A 52 9.79 2.37 5.38
C LEU A 52 10.91 1.47 4.88
N TYR A 53 11.00 1.28 3.58
CA TYR A 53 12.08 0.49 2.99
C TYR A 53 13.43 1.13 3.25
N GLU A 54 13.52 2.45 3.13
CA GLU A 54 14.74 3.18 3.42
C GLU A 54 15.16 3.01 4.88
N LYS A 55 14.21 3.14 5.79
CA LYS A 55 14.45 2.94 7.22
C LYS A 55 14.87 1.51 7.51
N TRP A 56 14.20 0.58 6.87
CA TRP A 56 14.49 -0.83 7.06
C TRP A 56 15.90 -1.18 6.60
N GLU A 57 16.34 -0.61 5.51
CA GLU A 57 17.70 -0.81 5.01
C GLU A 57 18.72 -0.30 6.00
N GLU A 58 18.47 0.86 6.60
CA GLU A 58 19.36 1.44 7.61
C GLU A 58 19.43 0.56 8.84
N LEU A 59 18.31 0.01 9.26
CA LEU A 59 18.25 -0.83 10.44
C LEU A 59 18.79 -2.23 10.20
N ALA A 60 18.80 -2.68 8.97
CA ALA A 60 19.22 -4.03 8.62
C ALA A 60 20.74 -4.23 8.70
N GLU A 61 21.47 -3.18 8.89
CA GLU A 61 22.92 -3.28 9.05
C GLU A 61 23.30 -3.72 10.47
#